data_9d39b2ca35f6cce039f8d9264f17f6ce
#
_entry.id   9d39b2ca35f6cce039f8d9264f17f6ce
#
_cell.length_a   1.000
_cell.length_b   1.000
_cell.length_c   1.000
_cell.angle_alpha   90.00
_cell.angle_beta   90.00
_cell.angle_gamma   90.00
#
_symmetry.space_group_name_H-M   'P 1'
#
loop_
_entity.id
_entity.type
_entity.pdbx_description
1 polymer ?
#
loop_
_entity_poly.entity_id
_entity_poly.type
_entity_poly.pdbx_seq_one_letter_code
_entity_poly.pdbx_strand_id
1 'polypeptide(L)'
;MSSRDYRFLTRWRVYGTPGEVFAVLSDPLDLPRWWPSVYLAAAPVDPGDPDGVGRRVALLTRGWLPYTLEWVLRTAAVERDRSLTVEAEGDLAGRGVWTLEADGAWVNVTFEWDVRADKPLLAILSPVFRPVLAANHRWAMARGAESLARELMAQRATVAERAAFPPPPQPARHSGLLLAAGAAGVLGLALFAARLSAPRRRGRFR
;
A
#
# COMPACT_ATOMS: atom_id res chain seq x y z
N MET A 1 7.44 0.23 24.37
CA MET A 1 7.44 0.30 22.89
C MET A 1 8.79 -0.18 22.42
N SER A 2 8.80 -1.18 21.53
CA SER A 2 10.04 -1.69 20.95
C SER A 2 10.67 -0.60 20.07
N SER A 3 12.01 -0.63 19.91
CA SER A 3 12.71 0.29 19.00
C SER A 3 12.30 0.15 17.52
N ARG A 4 11.51 -0.88 17.19
CA ARG A 4 11.03 -1.23 15.85
C ARG A 4 9.61 -0.75 15.57
N ASP A 5 8.89 -0.21 16.56
CA ASP A 5 7.52 0.25 16.42
C ASP A 5 7.49 1.68 15.91
N TYR A 6 6.70 1.92 14.87
CA TYR A 6 6.47 3.21 14.25
C TYR A 6 4.98 3.51 14.28
N ARG A 7 4.64 4.73 14.67
CA ARG A 7 3.29 5.26 14.53
C ARG A 7 3.34 6.47 13.62
N PHE A 8 2.60 6.41 12.53
CA PHE A 8 2.47 7.49 11.56
C PHE A 8 1.04 7.97 11.51
N LEU A 9 0.89 9.28 11.42
CA LEU A 9 -0.38 9.93 11.13
C LEU A 9 -0.20 10.76 9.87
N THR A 10 -0.94 10.41 8.82
CA THR A 10 -0.95 11.10 7.55
C THR A 10 -2.31 11.72 7.32
N ARG A 11 -2.33 12.94 6.79
CA ARG A 11 -3.56 13.62 6.39
C ARG A 11 -3.42 14.10 4.96
N TRP A 12 -4.45 13.79 4.16
CA TRP A 12 -4.60 14.29 2.81
C TRP A 12 -5.91 15.07 2.72
N ARG A 13 -5.97 16.01 1.78
CA ARG A 13 -7.20 16.68 1.40
C ARG A 13 -7.32 16.59 -0.11
N VAL A 14 -8.34 15.88 -0.60
CA VAL A 14 -8.52 15.60 -2.03
C VAL A 14 -9.90 16.09 -2.48
N TYR A 15 -9.97 16.57 -3.71
CA TYR A 15 -11.24 17.00 -4.31
C TYR A 15 -12.02 15.77 -4.73
N GLY A 16 -13.26 15.61 -4.19
CA GLY A 16 -14.10 14.46 -4.48
C GLY A 16 -15.13 14.18 -3.42
N THR A 17 -15.73 13.02 -3.53
CA THR A 17 -16.66 12.46 -2.55
C THR A 17 -15.99 11.32 -1.77
N PRO A 18 -16.44 11.03 -0.54
CA PRO A 18 -15.92 9.87 0.21
C PRO A 18 -16.06 8.55 -0.56
N GLY A 19 -17.16 8.36 -1.31
CA GLY A 19 -17.38 7.16 -2.11
C GLY A 19 -16.35 7.00 -3.24
N GLU A 20 -15.98 8.07 -3.94
CA GLU A 20 -14.95 8.02 -4.98
C GLU A 20 -13.57 7.69 -4.38
N VAL A 21 -13.22 8.31 -3.26
CA VAL A 21 -11.96 8.05 -2.55
C VAL A 21 -11.94 6.61 -2.03
N PHE A 22 -13.03 6.16 -1.42
CA PHE A 22 -13.18 4.80 -0.91
C PHE A 22 -13.01 3.76 -2.02
N ALA A 23 -13.65 3.98 -3.18
CA ALA A 23 -13.55 3.06 -4.32
C ALA A 23 -12.09 2.86 -4.79
N VAL A 24 -11.27 3.92 -4.75
CA VAL A 24 -9.85 3.82 -5.11
C VAL A 24 -9.03 3.12 -4.02
N LEU A 25 -9.24 3.45 -2.75
CA LEU A 25 -8.45 2.92 -1.63
C LEU A 25 -8.81 1.46 -1.30
N SER A 26 -10.04 1.02 -1.57
CA SER A 26 -10.53 -0.32 -1.23
C SER A 26 -10.10 -1.43 -2.20
N ASP A 27 -9.45 -1.07 -3.33
CA ASP A 27 -8.88 -2.07 -4.25
C ASP A 27 -7.35 -2.12 -4.17
N PRO A 28 -6.78 -2.99 -3.31
CA PRO A 28 -5.34 -3.11 -3.17
C PRO A 28 -4.64 -3.74 -4.39
N LEU A 29 -5.36 -4.43 -5.29
CA LEU A 29 -4.78 -4.96 -6.52
C LEU A 29 -4.46 -3.87 -7.53
N ASP A 30 -5.17 -2.75 -7.47
CA ASP A 30 -4.99 -1.61 -8.37
C ASP A 30 -3.91 -0.62 -7.92
N LEU A 31 -3.36 -0.79 -6.72
CA LEU A 31 -2.30 0.06 -6.17
C LEU A 31 -1.11 0.28 -7.12
N PRO A 32 -0.57 -0.73 -7.82
CA PRO A 32 0.54 -0.52 -8.75
C PRO A 32 0.18 0.37 -9.96
N ARG A 33 -1.09 0.43 -10.35
CA ARG A 33 -1.55 1.27 -11.46
C ARG A 33 -1.62 2.75 -11.08
N TRP A 34 -2.26 3.07 -9.96
CA TRP A 34 -2.49 4.46 -9.60
C TRP A 34 -1.43 5.04 -8.64
N TRP A 35 -0.72 4.19 -7.88
CA TRP A 35 0.36 4.60 -6.97
C TRP A 35 1.70 3.86 -7.26
N PRO A 36 2.19 3.87 -8.51
CA PRO A 36 3.37 3.10 -8.92
C PRO A 36 4.68 3.56 -8.28
N SER A 37 4.72 4.78 -7.74
CA SER A 37 5.92 5.30 -7.05
C SER A 37 6.29 4.48 -5.80
N VAL A 38 5.33 3.75 -5.22
CA VAL A 38 5.51 2.95 -4.01
C VAL A 38 5.18 1.49 -4.24
N TYR A 39 4.08 1.19 -4.89
CA TYR A 39 3.61 -0.17 -5.14
C TYR A 39 4.12 -0.65 -6.51
N LEU A 40 5.07 -1.59 -6.50
CA LEU A 40 5.71 -2.10 -7.71
C LEU A 40 4.93 -3.27 -8.30
N ALA A 41 4.31 -4.09 -7.44
CA ALA A 41 3.47 -5.20 -7.85
C ALA A 41 2.45 -5.55 -6.75
N ALA A 42 1.34 -6.12 -7.17
CA ALA A 42 0.30 -6.70 -6.32
C ALA A 42 -0.15 -8.04 -6.89
N ALA A 43 -0.37 -9.03 -6.03
CA ALA A 43 -0.86 -10.35 -6.43
C ALA A 43 -1.95 -10.83 -5.45
N PRO A 44 -3.08 -11.38 -5.96
CA PRO A 44 -4.15 -11.87 -5.13
C PRO A 44 -3.71 -13.10 -4.32
N VAL A 45 -4.12 -13.17 -3.06
CA VAL A 45 -3.89 -14.33 -2.17
C VAL A 45 -5.22 -14.93 -1.74
N ASP A 46 -6.17 -14.09 -1.34
CA ASP A 46 -7.51 -14.48 -0.90
C ASP A 46 -8.49 -13.37 -1.30
N PRO A 47 -9.63 -13.69 -1.92
CA PRO A 47 -10.61 -12.68 -2.33
C PRO A 47 -11.34 -12.04 -1.14
N GLY A 48 -11.40 -12.70 0.03
CA GLY A 48 -12.23 -12.30 1.15
C GLY A 48 -13.72 -12.54 0.92
N ASP A 49 -14.54 -11.91 1.73
CA ASP A 49 -15.99 -11.90 1.56
C ASP A 49 -16.45 -10.90 0.46
N PRO A 50 -17.75 -10.86 0.13
CA PRO A 50 -18.28 -9.95 -0.89
C PRO A 50 -18.06 -8.45 -0.60
N ASP A 51 -17.96 -8.07 0.67
CA ASP A 51 -17.65 -6.70 1.09
C ASP A 51 -16.14 -6.42 1.13
N GLY A 52 -15.32 -7.44 0.86
CA GLY A 52 -13.86 -7.36 0.81
C GLY A 52 -13.18 -7.57 2.16
N VAL A 53 -13.92 -7.84 3.24
CA VAL A 53 -13.31 -8.19 4.53
C VAL A 53 -12.66 -9.57 4.43
N GLY A 54 -11.46 -9.70 4.98
CA GLY A 54 -10.65 -10.90 4.84
C GLY A 54 -9.83 -10.96 3.56
N ARG A 55 -10.05 -10.06 2.57
CA ARG A 55 -9.24 -10.01 1.34
C ARG A 55 -7.76 -9.90 1.68
N ARG A 56 -6.95 -10.72 1.01
CA ARG A 56 -5.49 -10.71 1.18
C ARG A 56 -4.81 -10.50 -0.16
N VAL A 57 -3.87 -9.55 -0.19
CA VAL A 57 -3.08 -9.21 -1.38
C VAL A 57 -1.61 -9.17 -1.00
N ALA A 58 -0.78 -9.91 -1.72
CA ALA A 58 0.67 -9.82 -1.59
C ALA A 58 1.17 -8.60 -2.34
N LEU A 59 1.98 -7.79 -1.69
CA LEU A 59 2.46 -6.52 -2.18
C LEU A 59 4.00 -6.48 -2.21
N LEU A 60 4.54 -5.95 -3.30
CA LEU A 60 5.94 -5.56 -3.42
C LEU A 60 5.99 -4.03 -3.41
N THR A 61 6.63 -3.47 -2.40
CA THR A 61 6.68 -2.01 -2.23
C THR A 61 8.12 -1.50 -2.11
N ARG A 62 8.31 -0.22 -2.46
CA ARG A 62 9.55 0.51 -2.31
C ARG A 62 9.27 1.99 -2.11
N GLY A 63 9.97 2.63 -1.17
CA GLY A 63 10.01 4.07 -1.08
C GLY A 63 11.15 4.66 -1.94
N TRP A 64 11.71 5.80 -1.51
CA TRP A 64 12.91 6.36 -2.15
C TRP A 64 14.21 5.66 -1.73
N LEU A 65 14.19 4.91 -0.65
CA LEU A 65 15.34 4.09 -0.22
C LEU A 65 15.53 2.88 -1.14
N PRO A 66 16.79 2.42 -1.34
CA PRO A 66 17.13 1.38 -2.31
C PRO A 66 16.86 -0.05 -1.80
N TYR A 67 15.70 -0.30 -1.20
CA TYR A 67 15.27 -1.64 -0.81
C TYR A 67 13.79 -1.84 -1.09
N THR A 68 13.39 -3.07 -1.28
CA THR A 68 12.00 -3.48 -1.42
C THR A 68 11.49 -4.16 -0.16
N LEU A 69 10.18 -4.10 0.05
CA LEU A 69 9.47 -4.79 1.11
C LEU A 69 8.41 -5.70 0.50
N GLU A 70 8.38 -6.94 0.94
CA GLU A 70 7.39 -7.95 0.58
C GLU A 70 6.49 -8.21 1.78
N TRP A 71 5.21 -7.98 1.63
CA TRP A 71 4.25 -8.11 2.70
C TRP A 71 2.85 -8.39 2.16
N VAL A 72 1.98 -8.91 3.01
CA VAL A 72 0.58 -9.15 2.69
C VAL A 72 -0.27 -8.10 3.37
N LEU A 73 -1.10 -7.42 2.58
CA LEU A 73 -2.18 -6.59 3.08
C LEU A 73 -3.41 -7.47 3.27
N ARG A 74 -4.01 -7.43 4.46
CA ARG A 74 -5.30 -8.02 4.76
C ARG A 74 -6.30 -6.91 5.08
N THR A 75 -7.44 -6.90 4.44
CA THR A 75 -8.56 -6.05 4.81
C THR A 75 -9.21 -6.62 6.07
N ALA A 76 -9.17 -5.89 7.17
CA ALA A 76 -9.66 -6.35 8.48
C ALA A 76 -11.07 -5.88 8.78
N ALA A 77 -11.45 -4.66 8.34
CA ALA A 77 -12.80 -4.13 8.47
C ALA A 77 -13.07 -3.09 7.38
N VAL A 78 -14.34 -2.99 6.99
CA VAL A 78 -14.83 -2.06 5.97
C VAL A 78 -16.07 -1.34 6.52
N GLU A 79 -16.03 -0.03 6.52
CA GLU A 79 -17.19 0.85 6.65
C GLU A 79 -17.28 1.67 5.36
N ARG A 80 -18.15 1.27 4.45
CA ARG A 80 -18.24 1.87 3.12
C ARG A 80 -18.30 3.39 3.20
N ASP A 81 -17.47 4.05 2.37
CA ASP A 81 -17.36 5.51 2.25
C ASP A 81 -16.90 6.25 3.52
N ARG A 82 -16.53 5.52 4.59
CA ARG A 82 -16.13 6.10 5.89
C ARG A 82 -14.79 5.62 6.39
N SER A 83 -14.57 4.31 6.44
CA SER A 83 -13.32 3.77 6.94
C SER A 83 -12.93 2.43 6.33
N LEU A 84 -11.62 2.20 6.28
CA LEU A 84 -11.03 0.95 5.84
C LEU A 84 -9.88 0.59 6.79
N THR A 85 -10.01 -0.54 7.47
CA THR A 85 -8.93 -1.07 8.31
C THR A 85 -8.17 -2.14 7.57
N VAL A 86 -6.85 -2.04 7.57
CA VAL A 86 -5.94 -2.99 6.96
C VAL A 86 -4.92 -3.50 7.96
N GLU A 87 -4.48 -4.72 7.78
CA GLU A 87 -3.39 -5.35 8.54
C GLU A 87 -2.27 -5.74 7.59
N ALA A 88 -1.04 -5.62 8.05
CA ALA A 88 0.16 -6.00 7.32
C ALA A 88 0.83 -7.20 7.98
N GLU A 89 1.30 -8.15 7.16
CA GLU A 89 2.05 -9.34 7.57
C GLU A 89 3.25 -9.53 6.64
N GLY A 90 4.44 -9.75 7.18
CA GLY A 90 5.67 -9.96 6.40
C GLY A 90 6.79 -9.01 6.79
N ASP A 91 7.48 -8.40 5.82
CA ASP A 91 8.53 -7.40 6.07
C ASP A 91 8.01 -6.18 6.86
N LEU A 92 6.70 -5.92 6.77
CA LEU A 92 5.94 -5.01 7.61
C LEU A 92 4.89 -5.81 8.38
N ALA A 93 4.74 -5.52 9.67
CA ALA A 93 3.69 -6.10 10.49
C ALA A 93 2.99 -5.00 11.29
N GLY A 94 1.67 -4.93 11.23
CA GLY A 94 0.94 -3.89 11.93
C GLY A 94 -0.47 -3.65 11.39
N ARG A 95 -1.04 -2.50 11.76
CA ARG A 95 -2.41 -2.13 11.44
C ARG A 95 -2.49 -0.70 10.92
N GLY A 96 -3.27 -0.50 9.87
CA GLY A 96 -3.60 0.81 9.31
C GLY A 96 -5.08 1.08 9.30
N VAL A 97 -5.46 2.32 9.55
CA VAL A 97 -6.85 2.75 9.47
C VAL A 97 -6.93 4.00 8.58
N TRP A 98 -7.65 3.87 7.49
CA TRP A 98 -8.09 4.98 6.66
C TRP A 98 -9.43 5.49 7.18
N THR A 99 -9.54 6.80 7.36
CA THR A 99 -10.79 7.49 7.70
C THR A 99 -11.07 8.57 6.68
N LEU A 100 -12.31 8.65 6.21
CA LEU A 100 -12.78 9.57 5.17
C LEU A 100 -13.87 10.47 5.74
N GLU A 101 -13.67 11.79 5.68
CA GLU A 101 -14.60 12.78 6.16
C GLU A 101 -14.90 13.79 5.06
N ALA A 102 -16.19 13.97 4.72
CA ALA A 102 -16.62 14.97 3.75
C ALA A 102 -16.38 16.39 4.30
N ASP A 103 -15.85 17.27 3.46
CA ASP A 103 -15.61 18.69 3.74
C ASP A 103 -16.02 19.53 2.50
N GLY A 104 -17.31 19.70 2.30
CA GLY A 104 -17.86 20.34 1.11
C GLY A 104 -17.54 19.55 -0.16
N ALA A 105 -16.81 20.15 -1.10
CA ALA A 105 -16.33 19.50 -2.33
C ALA A 105 -15.03 18.70 -2.14
N TRP A 106 -14.54 18.61 -0.93
CA TRP A 106 -13.30 17.95 -0.57
C TRP A 106 -13.56 16.79 0.39
N VAL A 107 -12.58 15.89 0.46
CA VAL A 107 -12.53 14.80 1.45
C VAL A 107 -11.24 14.96 2.25
N ASN A 108 -11.39 15.01 3.58
CA ASN A 108 -10.28 14.87 4.50
C ASN A 108 -10.02 13.36 4.68
N VAL A 109 -8.85 12.91 4.27
CA VAL A 109 -8.41 11.53 4.37
C VAL A 109 -7.35 11.44 5.45
N THR A 110 -7.62 10.66 6.48
CA THR A 110 -6.65 10.38 7.55
C THR A 110 -6.19 8.93 7.44
N PHE A 111 -4.88 8.70 7.56
CA PHE A 111 -4.31 7.36 7.65
C PHE A 111 -3.46 7.25 8.91
N GLU A 112 -3.93 6.45 9.85
CA GLU A 112 -3.19 6.04 11.03
C GLU A 112 -2.50 4.72 10.74
N TRP A 113 -1.17 4.67 10.88
CA TRP A 113 -0.37 3.50 10.56
C TRP A 113 0.53 3.14 11.72
N ASP A 114 0.13 2.11 12.48
CA ASP A 114 0.92 1.51 13.54
C ASP A 114 1.63 0.27 12.96
N VAL A 115 2.94 0.37 12.74
CA VAL A 115 3.68 -0.65 12.00
C VAL A 115 5.03 -0.93 12.65
N ARG A 116 5.42 -2.20 12.62
CA ARG A 116 6.74 -2.70 12.94
C ARG A 116 7.44 -3.15 11.66
N ALA A 117 8.69 -2.75 11.49
CA ALA A 117 9.54 -3.22 10.40
C ALA A 117 10.30 -4.46 10.87
N ASP A 118 9.91 -5.63 10.36
CA ASP A 118 10.48 -6.93 10.75
C ASP A 118 11.63 -7.40 9.86
N LYS A 119 11.91 -6.68 8.75
CA LYS A 119 13.07 -6.98 7.90
C LYS A 119 14.37 -6.85 8.69
N PRO A 120 15.22 -7.91 8.76
CA PRO A 120 16.41 -7.93 9.63
C PRO A 120 17.35 -6.73 9.45
N LEU A 121 17.53 -6.27 8.21
CA LEU A 121 18.35 -5.10 7.89
C LEU A 121 17.80 -3.83 8.56
N LEU A 122 16.49 -3.63 8.54
CA LEU A 122 15.84 -2.47 9.14
C LEU A 122 15.83 -2.55 10.66
N ALA A 123 15.76 -3.77 11.20
CA ALA A 123 15.81 -4.03 12.64
C ALA A 123 17.16 -3.63 13.27
N ILE A 124 18.27 -3.92 12.58
CA ILE A 124 19.63 -3.61 13.06
C ILE A 124 19.88 -2.10 13.02
N LEU A 125 19.38 -1.41 12.01
CA LEU A 125 19.62 0.02 11.76
C LEU A 125 18.60 0.94 12.45
N SER A 126 17.56 0.38 13.07
CA SER A 126 16.37 1.10 13.53
C SER A 126 16.64 2.31 14.46
N PRO A 127 17.50 2.28 15.49
CA PRO A 127 17.65 3.42 16.41
C PRO A 127 18.19 4.67 15.72
N VAL A 128 19.20 4.51 14.85
CA VAL A 128 19.89 5.62 14.16
C VAL A 128 19.12 6.07 12.93
N PHE A 129 18.44 5.13 12.25
CA PHE A 129 17.76 5.39 10.95
C PHE A 129 16.28 5.74 11.08
N ARG A 130 15.72 5.83 12.30
CA ARG A 130 14.32 6.25 12.51
C ARG A 130 13.92 7.51 11.72
N PRO A 131 14.67 8.62 11.75
CA PRO A 131 14.31 9.81 10.99
C PRO A 131 14.34 9.58 9.48
N VAL A 132 15.25 8.74 8.99
CA VAL A 132 15.36 8.39 7.56
C VAL A 132 14.17 7.54 7.13
N LEU A 133 13.78 6.54 7.91
CA LEU A 133 12.60 5.70 7.65
C LEU A 133 11.30 6.52 7.72
N ALA A 134 11.21 7.44 8.68
CA ALA A 134 10.08 8.36 8.77
C ALA A 134 10.04 9.33 7.57
N ALA A 135 11.18 9.81 7.08
CA ALA A 135 11.26 10.62 5.87
C ALA A 135 10.86 9.82 4.63
N ASN A 136 11.27 8.55 4.53
CA ASN A 136 10.87 7.64 3.46
C ASN A 136 9.34 7.41 3.45
N HIS A 137 8.74 7.21 4.63
CA HIS A 137 7.29 7.09 4.75
C HIS A 137 6.58 8.39 4.33
N ARG A 138 7.01 9.55 4.83
CA ARG A 138 6.42 10.86 4.43
C ARG A 138 6.50 11.07 2.92
N TRP A 139 7.64 10.73 2.30
CA TRP A 139 7.79 10.80 0.84
C TRP A 139 6.79 9.89 0.13
N ALA A 140 6.67 8.64 0.58
CA ALA A 140 5.73 7.68 0.01
C ALA A 140 4.30 8.21 0.08
N MET A 141 3.88 8.72 1.23
CA MET A 141 2.54 9.26 1.44
C MET A 141 2.29 10.54 0.63
N ALA A 142 3.28 11.41 0.45
CA ALA A 142 3.15 12.58 -0.42
C ALA A 142 2.91 12.17 -1.88
N ARG A 143 3.64 11.16 -2.38
CA ARG A 143 3.41 10.60 -3.72
C ARG A 143 2.02 9.95 -3.84
N GLY A 144 1.54 9.33 -2.76
CA GLY A 144 0.19 8.76 -2.70
C GLY A 144 -0.90 9.83 -2.83
N ALA A 145 -0.77 10.94 -2.13
CA ALA A 145 -1.71 12.07 -2.25
C ALA A 145 -1.81 12.61 -3.68
N GLU A 146 -0.65 12.84 -4.32
CA GLU A 146 -0.58 13.30 -5.72
C GLU A 146 -1.23 12.28 -6.68
N SER A 147 -0.94 10.99 -6.47
CA SER A 147 -1.48 9.90 -7.27
C SER A 147 -2.98 9.75 -7.12
N LEU A 148 -3.49 9.82 -5.89
CA LEU A 148 -4.93 9.73 -5.60
C LEU A 148 -5.69 10.91 -6.20
N ALA A 149 -5.22 12.14 -6.00
CA ALA A 149 -5.85 13.33 -6.58
C ALA A 149 -5.94 13.23 -8.11
N ARG A 150 -4.87 12.77 -8.76
CA ARG A 150 -4.81 12.53 -10.19
C ARG A 150 -5.78 11.44 -10.63
N GLU A 151 -5.84 10.32 -9.90
CA GLU A 151 -6.75 9.21 -10.21
C GLU A 151 -8.21 9.65 -10.17
N LEU A 152 -8.61 10.39 -9.13
CA LEU A 152 -9.96 10.95 -9.01
C LEU A 152 -10.31 11.90 -10.15
N MET A 153 -9.36 12.72 -10.58
CA MET A 153 -9.54 13.59 -11.77
C MET A 153 -9.68 12.76 -13.05
N ALA A 154 -8.86 11.73 -13.22
CA ALA A 154 -8.88 10.87 -14.40
C ALA A 154 -10.18 10.05 -14.50
N GLN A 155 -10.77 9.64 -13.39
CA GLN A 155 -12.04 8.92 -13.38
C GLN A 155 -13.22 9.79 -13.85
N ARG A 156 -13.17 11.10 -13.61
CA ARG A 156 -14.20 12.06 -14.04
C ARG A 156 -14.02 12.57 -15.46
N ALA A 157 -12.82 12.45 -16.00
CA ALA A 157 -12.47 12.97 -17.31
C ALA A 157 -12.96 12.06 -18.44
N THR A 158 -13.22 12.67 -19.59
CA THR A 158 -13.45 11.95 -20.85
C THR A 158 -12.18 11.20 -21.29
N VAL A 159 -12.33 10.26 -22.23
CA VAL A 159 -11.18 9.50 -22.77
C VAL A 159 -10.12 10.43 -23.38
N ALA A 160 -10.56 11.47 -24.08
CA ALA A 160 -9.65 12.45 -24.70
C ALA A 160 -8.88 13.27 -23.65
N GLU A 161 -9.57 13.73 -22.60
CA GLU A 161 -8.94 14.47 -21.51
C GLU A 161 -7.97 13.63 -20.71
N ARG A 162 -8.28 12.34 -20.47
CA ARG A 162 -7.36 11.41 -19.77
C ARG A 162 -6.04 11.25 -20.49
N ALA A 163 -6.05 11.24 -21.82
CA ALA A 163 -4.83 11.12 -22.63
C ALA A 163 -3.88 12.32 -22.44
N ALA A 164 -4.40 13.48 -22.03
CA ALA A 164 -3.61 14.68 -21.75
C ALA A 164 -3.03 14.73 -20.33
N PHE A 165 -3.49 13.86 -19.40
CA PHE A 165 -2.94 13.85 -18.04
C PHE A 165 -1.51 13.28 -18.01
N PRO A 166 -0.60 13.90 -17.25
CA PRO A 166 0.72 13.31 -17.04
C PRO A 166 0.60 11.97 -16.33
N PRO A 167 1.53 11.02 -16.53
CA PRO A 167 1.52 9.75 -15.82
C PRO A 167 1.63 9.97 -14.30
N PRO A 168 1.16 9.01 -13.47
CA PRO A 168 1.33 9.10 -12.03
C PRO A 168 2.82 9.15 -11.66
N PRO A 169 3.18 9.71 -10.48
CA PRO A 169 4.54 9.77 -10.01
C PRO A 169 5.22 8.40 -10.06
N GLN A 170 6.34 8.31 -10.74
CA GLN A 170 7.08 7.07 -10.96
C GLN A 170 7.98 6.73 -9.76
N PRO A 171 8.40 5.46 -9.61
CA PRO A 171 9.36 5.05 -8.60
C PRO A 171 10.65 5.87 -8.66
N ALA A 172 11.27 6.09 -7.50
CA ALA A 172 12.58 6.73 -7.44
C ALA A 172 13.60 5.95 -8.30
N ARG A 173 14.32 6.67 -9.17
CA ARG A 173 15.34 6.08 -10.03
C ARG A 173 16.59 5.81 -9.19
N HIS A 174 17.00 4.55 -9.12
CA HIS A 174 18.29 4.13 -8.59
C HIS A 174 19.11 3.53 -9.74
N SER A 175 20.38 3.90 -9.85
CA SER A 175 21.27 3.45 -10.93
C SER A 175 21.28 1.92 -11.07
N GLY A 176 21.19 1.44 -12.28
CA GLY A 176 21.19 0.13 -12.91
C GLY A 176 21.34 -1.20 -12.12
N LEU A 177 22.00 -1.23 -10.99
CA LEU A 177 22.19 -2.48 -10.22
C LEU A 177 20.92 -3.01 -9.55
N LEU A 178 19.88 -2.18 -9.39
CA LEU A 178 18.63 -2.52 -8.70
C LEU A 178 17.49 -2.95 -9.63
N LEU A 179 17.64 -2.80 -10.95
CA LEU A 179 16.64 -3.28 -11.92
C LEU A 179 16.56 -4.82 -11.96
N ALA A 180 17.69 -5.50 -11.72
CA ALA A 180 17.72 -6.96 -11.60
C ALA A 180 16.99 -7.48 -10.35
N ALA A 181 17.03 -6.73 -9.25
CA ALA A 181 16.33 -7.06 -8.02
C ALA A 181 14.80 -6.87 -8.15
N GLY A 182 14.34 -5.90 -8.98
CA GLY A 182 12.93 -5.67 -9.23
C GLY A 182 12.24 -6.81 -10.00
N ALA A 183 12.88 -7.35 -11.04
CA ALA A 183 12.34 -8.48 -11.79
C ALA A 183 12.32 -9.77 -10.97
N ALA A 184 13.35 -10.03 -10.16
CA ALA A 184 13.40 -11.14 -9.21
C ALA A 184 12.34 -10.99 -8.11
N GLY A 185 12.07 -9.76 -7.65
CA GLY A 185 11.05 -9.47 -6.65
C GLY A 185 9.63 -9.75 -7.14
N VAL A 186 9.30 -9.43 -8.40
CA VAL A 186 7.97 -9.72 -8.97
C VAL A 186 7.75 -11.25 -9.08
N LEU A 187 8.75 -12.00 -9.51
CA LEU A 187 8.68 -13.46 -9.56
C LEU A 187 8.59 -14.06 -8.14
N GLY A 188 9.38 -13.53 -7.20
CA GLY A 188 9.34 -13.89 -5.78
C GLY A 188 7.97 -13.63 -5.15
N LEU A 189 7.33 -12.49 -5.47
CA LEU A 189 6.01 -12.15 -4.98
C LEU A 189 4.94 -13.13 -5.48
N ALA A 190 4.98 -13.53 -6.76
CA ALA A 190 4.05 -14.51 -7.32
C ALA A 190 4.21 -15.88 -6.63
N LEU A 191 5.44 -16.32 -6.38
CA LEU A 191 5.74 -17.56 -5.66
C LEU A 191 5.34 -17.47 -4.18
N PHE A 192 5.53 -16.34 -3.55
CA PHE A 192 5.11 -16.06 -2.18
C PHE A 192 3.58 -16.09 -2.05
N ALA A 193 2.86 -15.41 -2.95
CA ALA A 193 1.41 -15.45 -3.00
C ALA A 193 0.87 -16.87 -3.23
N ALA A 194 1.48 -17.63 -4.16
CA ALA A 194 1.10 -19.02 -4.43
C ALA A 194 1.30 -19.92 -3.19
N ARG A 195 2.38 -19.75 -2.42
CA ARG A 195 2.61 -20.49 -1.16
C ARG A 195 1.57 -20.18 -0.09
N LEU A 196 1.14 -18.92 0.01
CA LEU A 196 0.13 -18.51 1.00
C LEU A 196 -1.28 -18.96 0.63
N SER A 197 -1.56 -19.13 -0.67
CA SER A 197 -2.86 -19.60 -1.20
C SER A 197 -2.98 -21.13 -1.21
N ALA A 198 -1.87 -21.87 -1.02
CA ALA A 198 -1.89 -23.32 -1.02
C ALA A 198 -2.70 -23.85 0.18
N PRO A 199 -3.66 -24.77 -0.04
CA PRO A 199 -4.45 -25.34 1.06
C PRO A 199 -3.53 -26.07 2.03
N ARG A 200 -3.55 -25.66 3.31
CA ARG A 200 -2.87 -26.40 4.38
C ARG A 200 -3.42 -27.82 4.41
N ARG A 201 -2.65 -28.80 3.95
CA ARG A 201 -2.98 -30.22 4.14
C ARG A 201 -3.16 -30.44 5.64
N ARG A 202 -4.40 -30.55 6.08
CA ARG A 202 -4.71 -31.05 7.42
C ARG A 202 -4.14 -32.46 7.50
N GLY A 203 -3.06 -32.63 8.23
CA GLY A 203 -2.54 -33.93 8.57
C GLY A 203 -3.63 -34.72 9.29
N ARG A 204 -4.12 -35.76 8.65
CA ARG A 204 -4.92 -36.79 9.36
C ARG A 204 -3.96 -37.50 10.31
N PHE A 205 -4.03 -37.15 11.57
CA PHE A 205 -3.55 -38.08 12.60
C PHE A 205 -4.53 -39.26 12.62
N ARG A 206 -3.97 -40.44 12.39
CA ARG A 206 -4.60 -41.73 12.74
C ARG A 206 -4.28 -42.06 14.19
#